data_5050c0979374469cda351f9423608461
#
_entry.id   5050c0979374469cda351f9423608461
#
_cell.length_a   1.000
_cell.length_b   1.000
_cell.length_c   1.000
_cell.angle_alpha   90.00
_cell.angle_beta   90.00
_cell.angle_gamma   90.00
#
_symmetry.space_group_name_H-M   'P 1'
#
loop_
_entity.id
_entity.type
_entity.pdbx_description
1 polymer ?
#
loop_
_entity_poly.entity_id
_entity_poly.type
_entity_poly.pdbx_seq_one_letter_code
_entity_poly.pdbx_strand_id
1 'polypeptide(L)'
;MQPTKNIIFDLKKLSIIKVEGEDAHTFLQGQITNDISIATPTQSIHAGFCNPKGRLLAFFHIIKYLDSYLLICSASIAENITKKLSMYVLRSKVKVELNPKGIMYFGALIGNQDECISLEGKLPTTPMEVANQSSLTIIRLHGDIPRLLFIGEKNDCLNFIEKNCSQFEEKSFNDWSLQNIKSGIPSIYNETQEQFIPQSINLDIIGAINFKKGCYTGQEIVARTHYLGKPK
;
A
#
# COMPACT_ATOMS: atom_id res chain seq x y z
N MET A 1 17.68 -13.25 14.43
CA MET A 1 18.80 -12.32 14.35
C MET A 1 18.28 -11.03 13.75
N GLN A 2 18.41 -9.92 14.43
CA GLN A 2 18.17 -8.60 13.82
C GLN A 2 19.30 -8.34 12.81
N PRO A 3 19.00 -7.79 11.63
CA PRO A 3 20.04 -7.38 10.72
C PRO A 3 20.87 -6.30 11.40
N THR A 4 22.16 -6.47 11.37
CA THR A 4 23.14 -5.51 11.92
C THR A 4 23.38 -4.33 10.97
N LYS A 5 22.81 -4.38 9.75
CA LYS A 5 22.99 -3.39 8.70
C LYS A 5 21.64 -2.81 8.24
N ASN A 6 21.68 -1.57 7.82
CA ASN A 6 20.57 -0.95 7.11
C ASN A 6 20.52 -1.44 5.67
N ILE A 7 19.31 -1.61 5.12
CA ILE A 7 19.09 -2.18 3.79
C ILE A 7 18.18 -1.25 2.99
N ILE A 8 18.50 -1.05 1.72
CA ILE A 8 17.62 -0.38 0.74
C ILE A 8 17.13 -1.38 -0.30
N PHE A 9 15.89 -1.22 -0.76
CA PHE A 9 15.24 -2.11 -1.71
C PHE A 9 14.77 -1.37 -2.94
N ASP A 10 15.08 -1.92 -4.12
CA ASP A 10 14.44 -1.54 -5.37
C ASP A 10 13.03 -2.17 -5.45
N LEU A 11 12.01 -1.32 -5.56
CA LEU A 11 10.61 -1.72 -5.58
C LEU A 11 9.97 -1.72 -6.98
N LYS A 12 10.76 -1.84 -8.05
CA LYS A 12 10.27 -1.82 -9.47
C LYS A 12 9.18 -2.84 -9.79
N LYS A 13 9.02 -3.90 -8.99
CA LYS A 13 7.91 -4.86 -9.16
C LYS A 13 6.60 -4.43 -8.49
N LEU A 14 6.57 -3.25 -7.87
CA LEU A 14 5.35 -2.57 -7.45
C LEU A 14 5.00 -1.47 -8.47
N SER A 15 3.77 -0.99 -8.40
CA SER A 15 3.29 0.18 -9.15
C SER A 15 2.38 1.02 -8.27
N ILE A 16 2.32 2.31 -8.58
CA ILE A 16 1.41 3.26 -7.95
C ILE A 16 0.25 3.56 -8.92
N ILE A 17 -0.97 3.46 -8.41
CA ILE A 17 -2.16 4.00 -9.06
C ILE A 17 -2.58 5.23 -8.25
N LYS A 18 -2.49 6.42 -8.85
CA LYS A 18 -2.95 7.67 -8.24
C LYS A 18 -4.43 7.87 -8.53
N VAL A 19 -5.20 8.18 -7.50
CA VAL A 19 -6.61 8.53 -7.59
C VAL A 19 -6.80 9.93 -7.01
N GLU A 20 -7.21 10.88 -7.85
CA GLU A 20 -7.36 12.29 -7.49
C GLU A 20 -8.70 12.87 -7.99
N GLY A 21 -9.13 13.96 -7.40
CA GLY A 21 -10.36 14.68 -7.76
C GLY A 21 -11.31 14.87 -6.58
N GLU A 22 -12.30 15.74 -6.76
CA GLU A 22 -13.26 16.11 -5.71
C GLU A 22 -14.00 14.89 -5.14
N ASP A 23 -14.31 13.90 -5.99
CA ASP A 23 -15.03 12.69 -5.60
C ASP A 23 -14.14 11.49 -5.28
N ALA A 24 -12.80 11.64 -5.23
CA ALA A 24 -11.87 10.53 -5.06
C ALA A 24 -12.12 9.72 -3.78
N HIS A 25 -12.47 10.39 -2.67
CA HIS A 25 -12.81 9.74 -1.41
C HIS A 25 -14.07 8.86 -1.55
N THR A 26 -15.17 9.45 -2.03
CA THR A 26 -16.46 8.74 -2.18
C THR A 26 -16.35 7.62 -3.21
N PHE A 27 -15.61 7.85 -4.28
CA PHE A 27 -15.32 6.84 -5.30
C PHE A 27 -14.60 5.63 -4.69
N LEU A 28 -13.48 5.85 -4.02
CA LEU A 28 -12.70 4.76 -3.40
C LEU A 28 -13.50 4.05 -2.31
N GLN A 29 -14.34 4.79 -1.55
CA GLN A 29 -15.21 4.18 -0.55
C GLN A 29 -16.15 3.12 -1.15
N GLY A 30 -16.60 3.29 -2.37
CA GLY A 30 -17.42 2.31 -3.10
C GLY A 30 -16.65 1.18 -3.78
N GLN A 31 -15.31 1.21 -3.81
CA GLN A 31 -14.50 0.23 -4.54
C GLN A 31 -13.73 -0.73 -3.64
N ILE A 32 -13.25 -0.29 -2.49
CA ILE A 32 -12.31 -1.04 -1.65
C ILE A 32 -12.99 -1.68 -0.43
N THR A 33 -12.39 -2.72 0.11
CA THR A 33 -12.92 -3.47 1.26
C THR A 33 -12.78 -2.73 2.60
N ASN A 34 -11.87 -1.76 2.70
CA ASN A 34 -11.62 -1.00 3.92
C ASN A 34 -12.24 0.40 3.86
N ASP A 35 -12.34 1.07 5.01
CA ASP A 35 -12.84 2.44 5.10
C ASP A 35 -11.73 3.43 4.69
N ILE A 36 -11.95 4.13 3.58
CA ILE A 36 -10.97 5.10 3.07
C ILE A 36 -10.78 6.29 4.02
N SER A 37 -11.75 6.58 4.89
CA SER A 37 -11.65 7.67 5.87
C SER A 37 -10.53 7.45 6.90
N ILE A 38 -10.09 6.20 7.08
CA ILE A 38 -8.96 5.86 7.95
C ILE A 38 -7.62 6.27 7.31
N ALA A 39 -7.56 6.34 5.97
CA ALA A 39 -6.37 6.82 5.27
C ALA A 39 -6.27 8.34 5.39
N THR A 40 -5.44 8.79 6.33
CA THR A 40 -5.20 10.20 6.67
C THR A 40 -3.76 10.60 6.35
N PRO A 41 -3.39 11.88 6.45
CA PRO A 41 -1.98 12.30 6.33
C PRO A 41 -1.02 11.64 7.34
N THR A 42 -1.55 11.03 8.41
CA THR A 42 -0.75 10.37 9.46
C THR A 42 -0.97 8.87 9.54
N GLN A 43 -1.89 8.31 8.76
CA GLN A 43 -2.24 6.89 8.80
C GLN A 43 -2.49 6.35 7.39
N SER A 44 -1.79 5.30 7.00
CA SER A 44 -2.06 4.52 5.79
C SER A 44 -2.93 3.30 6.11
N ILE A 45 -3.48 2.65 5.09
CA ILE A 45 -4.32 1.47 5.24
C ILE A 45 -3.97 0.39 4.22
N HIS A 46 -4.34 -0.85 4.54
CA HIS A 46 -4.48 -1.92 3.56
C HIS A 46 -5.94 -2.07 3.14
N ALA A 47 -6.17 -2.45 1.88
CA ALA A 47 -7.50 -2.75 1.37
C ALA A 47 -7.46 -3.74 0.21
N GLY A 48 -8.51 -4.54 0.07
CA GLY A 48 -8.77 -5.34 -1.12
C GLY A 48 -9.63 -4.57 -2.13
N PHE A 49 -9.51 -4.95 -3.40
CA PHE A 49 -10.45 -4.59 -4.46
C PHE A 49 -11.02 -5.88 -5.04
N CYS A 50 -12.33 -6.04 -5.00
CA CYS A 50 -13.01 -7.28 -5.35
C CYS A 50 -13.83 -7.14 -6.63
N ASN A 51 -14.09 -8.29 -7.29
CA ASN A 51 -15.14 -8.41 -8.28
C ASN A 51 -16.52 -8.59 -7.59
N PRO A 52 -17.66 -8.55 -8.34
CA PRO A 52 -18.99 -8.75 -7.76
C PRO A 52 -19.19 -10.09 -7.04
N LYS A 53 -18.36 -11.11 -7.34
CA LYS A 53 -18.38 -12.42 -6.67
C LYS A 53 -17.54 -12.45 -5.39
N GLY A 54 -17.06 -11.29 -4.90
CA GLY A 54 -16.23 -11.16 -3.71
C GLY A 54 -14.82 -11.73 -3.85
N ARG A 55 -14.35 -11.99 -5.09
CA ARG A 55 -12.99 -12.45 -5.35
C ARG A 55 -12.05 -11.28 -5.55
N LEU A 56 -10.85 -11.36 -4.96
CA LEU A 56 -9.84 -10.31 -5.03
C LEU A 56 -9.29 -10.13 -6.44
N LEU A 57 -9.37 -8.91 -6.91
CA LEU A 57 -8.70 -8.41 -8.12
C LEU A 57 -7.35 -7.79 -7.79
N ALA A 58 -7.25 -7.12 -6.63
CA ALA A 58 -6.04 -6.50 -6.13
C ALA A 58 -6.03 -6.43 -4.60
N PHE A 59 -4.84 -6.31 -4.05
CA PHE A 59 -4.57 -5.88 -2.69
C PHE A 59 -3.72 -4.61 -2.76
N PHE A 60 -4.12 -3.59 -2.00
CA PHE A 60 -3.49 -2.28 -1.99
C PHE A 60 -2.92 -1.92 -0.62
N HIS A 61 -1.78 -1.25 -0.64
CA HIS A 61 -1.40 -0.31 0.41
C HIS A 61 -1.84 1.08 -0.04
N ILE A 62 -2.69 1.74 0.71
CA ILE A 62 -3.31 3.03 0.36
C ILE A 62 -2.79 4.12 1.28
N ILE A 63 -2.36 5.22 0.68
CA ILE A 63 -1.76 6.36 1.36
C ILE A 63 -2.49 7.63 0.92
N LYS A 64 -2.88 8.47 1.88
CA LYS A 64 -3.31 9.85 1.59
C LYS A 64 -2.07 10.66 1.25
N TYR A 65 -2.01 11.18 0.02
CA TYR A 65 -0.86 11.94 -0.49
C TYR A 65 -1.33 13.26 -1.08
N LEU A 66 -1.07 14.35 -0.36
CA LEU A 66 -1.65 15.66 -0.68
C LEU A 66 -3.17 15.54 -0.82
N ASP A 67 -3.75 16.04 -1.92
CA ASP A 67 -5.19 15.97 -2.21
C ASP A 67 -5.60 14.68 -2.95
N SER A 68 -4.71 13.70 -3.04
CA SER A 68 -4.92 12.44 -3.76
C SER A 68 -4.74 11.21 -2.85
N TYR A 69 -5.01 10.04 -3.41
CA TYR A 69 -4.68 8.74 -2.83
C TYR A 69 -3.72 7.99 -3.75
N LEU A 70 -2.68 7.40 -3.15
CA LEU A 70 -1.77 6.49 -3.85
C LEU A 70 -2.10 5.06 -3.43
N LEU A 71 -2.42 4.22 -4.41
CA LEU A 71 -2.70 2.80 -4.24
C LEU A 71 -1.50 2.02 -4.77
N ILE A 72 -0.77 1.35 -3.88
CA ILE A 72 0.40 0.56 -4.24
C ILE A 72 -0.01 -0.90 -4.37
N CYS A 73 0.31 -1.52 -5.50
CA CYS A 73 0.03 -2.92 -5.77
C CYS A 73 1.14 -3.56 -6.62
N SER A 74 1.03 -4.86 -6.91
CA SER A 74 1.94 -5.53 -7.85
C SER A 74 1.89 -4.89 -9.23
N ALA A 75 3.06 -4.66 -9.84
CA ALA A 75 3.17 -4.13 -11.20
C ALA A 75 2.50 -5.04 -12.25
N SER A 76 2.46 -6.35 -11.99
CA SER A 76 1.87 -7.33 -12.93
C SER A 76 0.37 -7.15 -13.16
N ILE A 77 -0.35 -6.51 -12.22
CA ILE A 77 -1.80 -6.28 -12.30
C ILE A 77 -2.16 -4.81 -12.50
N ALA A 78 -1.23 -3.89 -12.28
CA ALA A 78 -1.51 -2.47 -12.11
C ALA A 78 -2.22 -1.85 -13.33
N GLU A 79 -1.83 -2.19 -14.55
CA GLU A 79 -2.47 -1.68 -15.77
C GLU A 79 -3.94 -2.13 -15.88
N ASN A 80 -4.20 -3.44 -15.66
CA ASN A 80 -5.55 -3.98 -15.68
C ASN A 80 -6.44 -3.37 -14.59
N ILE A 81 -5.89 -3.21 -13.39
CA ILE A 81 -6.60 -2.59 -12.26
C ILE A 81 -6.90 -1.12 -12.51
N THR A 82 -5.94 -0.36 -13.09
CA THR A 82 -6.16 1.03 -13.47
C THR A 82 -7.32 1.16 -14.47
N LYS A 83 -7.33 0.31 -15.50
CA LYS A 83 -8.44 0.26 -16.48
C LYS A 83 -9.77 -0.07 -15.81
N LYS A 84 -9.81 -1.08 -14.93
CA LYS A 84 -11.02 -1.46 -14.20
C LYS A 84 -11.53 -0.32 -13.30
N LEU A 85 -10.68 0.32 -12.52
CA LEU A 85 -11.05 1.47 -11.69
C LEU A 85 -11.60 2.61 -12.57
N SER A 86 -10.94 2.93 -13.68
CA SER A 86 -11.39 3.99 -14.62
C SER A 86 -12.77 3.71 -15.21
N MET A 87 -13.14 2.44 -15.43
CA MET A 87 -14.49 2.07 -15.88
C MET A 87 -15.60 2.41 -14.87
N TYR A 88 -15.28 2.44 -13.58
CA TYR A 88 -16.25 2.77 -12.51
C TYR A 88 -16.33 4.27 -12.22
N VAL A 89 -15.48 5.11 -12.79
CA VAL A 89 -15.48 6.57 -12.55
C VAL A 89 -16.80 7.19 -13.02
N LEU A 90 -17.34 6.75 -14.17
CA LEU A 90 -18.61 7.20 -14.75
C LEU A 90 -18.76 8.74 -14.76
N ARG A 91 -19.61 9.29 -13.85
CA ARG A 91 -19.89 10.73 -13.72
C ARG A 91 -19.10 11.40 -12.59
N SER A 92 -18.30 10.63 -11.82
CA SER A 92 -17.54 11.18 -10.70
C SER A 92 -16.39 12.05 -11.21
N LYS A 93 -16.09 13.13 -10.50
CA LYS A 93 -14.95 14.00 -10.78
C LYS A 93 -13.66 13.36 -10.23
N VAL A 94 -13.23 12.27 -10.86
CA VAL A 94 -12.09 11.46 -10.46
C VAL A 94 -11.20 11.20 -11.66
N LYS A 95 -9.89 11.32 -11.45
CA LYS A 95 -8.85 10.88 -12.38
C LYS A 95 -8.10 9.70 -11.75
N VAL A 96 -7.91 8.64 -12.53
CA VAL A 96 -7.10 7.46 -12.15
C VAL A 96 -5.91 7.40 -13.08
N GLU A 97 -4.70 7.42 -12.53
CA GLU A 97 -3.44 7.49 -13.29
C GLU A 97 -2.46 6.43 -12.81
N LEU A 98 -1.96 5.63 -13.74
CA LEU A 98 -0.92 4.62 -13.46
C LEU A 98 0.47 5.26 -13.48
N ASN A 99 1.27 4.97 -12.45
CA ASN A 99 2.66 5.43 -12.32
C ASN A 99 2.84 6.92 -12.66
N PRO A 100 2.23 7.82 -11.85
CA PRO A 100 2.23 9.24 -12.12
C PRO A 100 3.67 9.76 -12.27
N LYS A 101 3.87 10.60 -13.29
CA LYS A 101 5.19 11.17 -13.57
C LYS A 101 5.69 11.98 -12.38
N GLY A 102 6.99 11.84 -12.09
CA GLY A 102 7.65 12.59 -11.01
C GLY A 102 7.57 11.91 -9.64
N ILE A 103 6.68 10.96 -9.40
CA ILE A 103 6.63 10.22 -8.12
C ILE A 103 7.61 9.04 -8.16
N MET A 104 8.45 8.97 -7.13
CA MET A 104 9.35 7.84 -6.86
C MET A 104 9.07 7.28 -5.48
N TYR A 105 9.38 6.00 -5.29
CA TYR A 105 9.31 5.32 -4.00
C TYR A 105 10.40 4.27 -3.89
N PHE A 106 10.82 4.01 -2.66
CA PHE A 106 11.80 2.97 -2.33
C PHE A 106 11.53 2.42 -0.93
N GLY A 107 12.03 1.24 -0.65
CA GLY A 107 11.92 0.60 0.66
C GLY A 107 13.23 0.66 1.41
N ALA A 108 13.16 0.74 2.75
CA ALA A 108 14.32 0.54 3.60
C ALA A 108 13.97 -0.35 4.80
N LEU A 109 14.95 -1.05 5.32
CA LEU A 109 14.90 -1.79 6.56
C LEU A 109 16.00 -1.25 7.47
N ILE A 110 15.61 -0.83 8.67
CA ILE A 110 16.49 -0.15 9.60
C ILE A 110 16.95 -1.14 10.66
N GLY A 111 18.12 -1.73 10.46
CA GLY A 111 18.74 -2.65 11.40
C GLY A 111 19.50 -1.94 12.50
N ASN A 112 20.14 -0.81 12.18
CA ASN A 112 20.85 0.04 13.13
C ASN A 112 20.26 1.46 13.10
N GLN A 113 19.58 1.86 14.16
CA GLN A 113 18.95 3.18 14.25
C GLN A 113 19.97 4.32 14.37
N ASP A 114 21.15 4.07 14.95
CA ASP A 114 22.18 5.08 15.16
C ASP A 114 22.80 5.55 13.82
N GLU A 115 22.74 4.73 12.79
CA GLU A 115 23.22 5.08 11.44
C GLU A 115 22.17 5.81 10.58
N CYS A 116 20.92 5.94 11.05
CA CYS A 116 19.79 6.50 10.32
C CYS A 116 19.51 7.97 10.69
N ILE A 117 20.45 8.70 11.27
CA ILE A 117 20.23 9.84 12.16
C ILE A 117 20.09 11.19 11.46
N SER A 118 20.27 11.31 10.17
CA SER A 118 20.15 12.64 9.53
C SER A 118 18.74 12.99 9.04
N LEU A 119 17.73 12.24 9.47
CA LEU A 119 16.34 12.61 9.24
C LEU A 119 15.96 13.73 10.22
N GLU A 120 15.82 14.94 9.71
CA GLU A 120 15.20 16.05 10.44
C GLU A 120 13.73 15.66 10.66
N GLY A 121 13.43 15.07 11.83
CA GLY A 121 12.09 14.69 12.21
C GLY A 121 12.00 13.27 12.79
N LYS A 122 10.83 12.96 13.35
CA LYS A 122 10.57 11.67 14.00
C LYS A 122 10.09 10.64 12.98
N LEU A 123 10.83 9.54 12.83
CA LEU A 123 10.38 8.40 12.03
C LEU A 123 9.07 7.82 12.60
N PRO A 124 8.17 7.34 11.75
CA PRO A 124 6.96 6.66 12.20
C PRO A 124 7.35 5.38 12.97
N THR A 125 6.73 5.17 14.13
CA THR A 125 7.09 4.12 15.07
C THR A 125 6.12 2.94 15.06
N THR A 126 4.86 3.21 14.80
CA THR A 126 3.81 2.18 14.77
C THR A 126 3.51 1.74 13.34
N PRO A 127 3.15 0.45 13.11
CA PRO A 127 2.77 -0.01 11.80
C PRO A 127 1.65 0.84 11.18
N MET A 128 1.79 1.15 9.89
CA MET A 128 0.89 1.96 9.06
C MET A 128 0.87 3.46 9.40
N GLU A 129 1.60 3.91 10.42
CA GLU A 129 1.81 5.33 10.71
C GLU A 129 2.57 6.00 9.56
N VAL A 130 2.16 7.23 9.24
CA VAL A 130 2.74 8.07 8.18
C VAL A 130 3.34 9.32 8.81
N ALA A 131 4.57 9.63 8.44
CA ALA A 131 5.24 10.89 8.74
C ALA A 131 5.54 11.64 7.45
N ASN A 132 5.16 12.90 7.37
CA ASN A 132 5.51 13.78 6.27
C ASN A 132 6.67 14.67 6.71
N GLN A 133 7.81 14.54 6.05
CA GLN A 133 9.05 15.25 6.40
C GLN A 133 9.61 15.91 5.14
N SER A 134 9.73 17.22 5.17
CA SER A 134 10.19 18.02 4.02
C SER A 134 9.38 17.67 2.77
N SER A 135 10.00 16.97 1.82
CA SER A 135 9.40 16.56 0.55
C SER A 135 9.05 15.07 0.48
N LEU A 136 9.27 14.30 1.58
CA LEU A 136 9.05 12.86 1.61
C LEU A 136 7.89 12.47 2.54
N THR A 137 7.10 11.52 2.09
CA THR A 137 6.13 10.77 2.89
C THR A 137 6.78 9.44 3.28
N ILE A 138 6.88 9.19 4.59
CA ILE A 138 7.55 8.01 5.16
C ILE A 138 6.49 7.19 5.88
N ILE A 139 6.39 5.92 5.55
CA ILE A 139 5.40 5.00 6.11
C ILE A 139 6.11 3.86 6.84
N ARG A 140 5.74 3.60 8.07
CA ARG A 140 6.15 2.42 8.82
C ARG A 140 5.31 1.22 8.38
N LEU A 141 5.96 0.19 7.87
CA LEU A 141 5.26 -1.05 7.49
C LEU A 141 5.27 -2.07 8.63
N HIS A 142 4.40 -3.06 8.53
CA HIS A 142 4.39 -4.20 9.45
C HIS A 142 5.70 -4.98 9.42
N GLY A 143 6.10 -5.51 10.56
CA GLY A 143 7.30 -6.33 10.75
C GLY A 143 8.00 -6.01 12.07
N ASP A 144 8.74 -6.98 12.59
CA ASP A 144 9.48 -6.87 13.86
C ASP A 144 10.63 -5.85 13.75
N ILE A 145 11.25 -5.77 12.56
CA ILE A 145 12.30 -4.80 12.29
C ILE A 145 11.68 -3.57 11.62
N PRO A 146 12.13 -2.34 11.98
CA PRO A 146 11.66 -1.13 11.33
C PRO A 146 11.83 -1.19 9.82
N ARG A 147 10.71 -1.34 9.12
CA ARG A 147 10.64 -1.35 7.67
C ARG A 147 9.86 -0.13 7.21
N LEU A 148 10.49 0.68 6.39
CA LEU A 148 9.98 1.96 5.94
C LEU A 148 9.75 1.95 4.42
N LEU A 149 8.69 2.59 4.01
CA LEU A 149 8.43 2.94 2.61
C LEU A 149 8.52 4.46 2.48
N PHE A 150 9.34 4.92 1.58
CA PHE A 150 9.55 6.33 1.26
C PHE A 150 8.88 6.66 -0.07
N ILE A 151 8.17 7.77 -0.13
CA ILE A 151 7.48 8.26 -1.33
C ILE A 151 7.68 9.77 -1.42
N GLY A 152 7.98 10.26 -2.61
CA GLY A 152 8.14 11.69 -2.85
C GLY A 152 8.39 12.01 -4.31
N GLU A 153 8.76 13.24 -4.60
CA GLU A 153 9.25 13.60 -5.91
C GLU A 153 10.58 12.90 -6.20
N LYS A 154 10.79 12.53 -7.46
CA LYS A 154 11.95 11.73 -7.87
C LYS A 154 13.28 12.34 -7.43
N ASN A 155 13.45 13.65 -7.61
CA ASN A 155 14.70 14.34 -7.24
C ASN A 155 14.92 14.32 -5.72
N ASP A 156 13.85 14.48 -4.94
CA ASP A 156 13.92 14.46 -3.48
C ASP A 156 14.25 13.07 -2.96
N CYS A 157 13.64 12.03 -3.54
CA CYS A 157 13.99 10.65 -3.21
C CYS A 157 15.46 10.34 -3.53
N LEU A 158 15.96 10.74 -4.71
CA LEU A 158 17.36 10.52 -5.11
C LEU A 158 18.33 11.26 -4.19
N ASN A 159 18.07 12.54 -3.89
CA ASN A 159 18.90 13.33 -2.97
C ASN A 159 18.90 12.72 -1.56
N PHE A 160 17.73 12.22 -1.12
CA PHE A 160 17.64 11.54 0.17
C PHE A 160 18.47 10.25 0.21
N ILE A 161 18.37 9.42 -0.82
CA ILE A 161 19.13 8.16 -0.94
C ILE A 161 20.63 8.46 -0.92
N GLU A 162 21.08 9.42 -1.72
CA GLU A 162 22.50 9.81 -1.78
C GLU A 162 23.02 10.28 -0.42
N LYS A 163 22.27 11.14 0.25
CA LYS A 163 22.67 11.74 1.53
C LYS A 163 22.62 10.76 2.69
N ASN A 164 21.59 9.89 2.74
CA ASN A 164 21.27 9.14 3.97
C ASN A 164 21.41 7.62 3.83
N CYS A 165 21.40 7.09 2.59
CA CYS A 165 21.40 5.64 2.36
C CYS A 165 22.66 5.14 1.63
N SER A 166 23.67 5.98 1.45
CA SER A 166 24.91 5.61 0.72
C SER A 166 25.66 4.42 1.30
N GLN A 167 25.48 4.15 2.59
CA GLN A 167 26.08 3.01 3.30
C GLN A 167 25.11 1.81 3.45
N PHE A 168 23.88 1.91 2.93
CA PHE A 168 22.92 0.82 3.03
C PHE A 168 23.26 -0.31 2.05
N GLU A 169 23.04 -1.54 2.50
CA GLU A 169 23.17 -2.71 1.64
C GLU A 169 21.97 -2.78 0.68
N GLU A 170 22.24 -2.86 -0.62
CA GLU A 170 21.18 -3.05 -1.62
C GLU A 170 20.70 -4.50 -1.62
N LYS A 171 19.39 -4.71 -1.56
CA LYS A 171 18.74 -6.02 -1.65
C LYS A 171 17.67 -6.04 -2.73
N SER A 172 17.38 -7.24 -3.18
CA SER A 172 16.40 -7.50 -4.24
C SER A 172 14.95 -7.30 -3.79
N PHE A 173 14.05 -7.20 -4.76
CA PHE A 173 12.62 -7.25 -4.50
C PHE A 173 12.16 -8.57 -3.84
N ASN A 174 12.86 -9.67 -4.08
CA ASN A 174 12.53 -10.95 -3.43
C ASN A 174 12.79 -10.89 -1.92
N ASP A 175 13.84 -10.19 -1.50
CA ASP A 175 14.11 -9.96 -0.07
C ASP A 175 13.03 -9.08 0.57
N TRP A 176 12.54 -8.05 -0.16
CA TRP A 176 11.39 -7.26 0.25
C TRP A 176 10.13 -8.11 0.39
N SER A 177 9.85 -8.98 -0.59
CA SER A 177 8.70 -9.88 -0.58
C SER A 177 8.78 -10.86 0.59
N LEU A 178 9.98 -11.34 0.93
CA LEU A 178 10.19 -12.18 2.10
C LEU A 178 9.78 -11.46 3.40
N GLN A 179 10.05 -10.16 3.52
CA GLN A 179 9.60 -9.39 4.68
C GLN A 179 8.06 -9.25 4.71
N ASN A 180 7.39 -9.12 3.55
CA ASN A 180 5.93 -9.14 3.49
C ASN A 180 5.38 -10.48 4.00
N ILE A 181 5.93 -11.60 3.52
CA ILE A 181 5.52 -12.95 3.92
C ILE A 181 5.67 -13.13 5.44
N LYS A 182 6.83 -12.75 6.00
CA LYS A 182 7.10 -12.82 7.45
C LYS A 182 6.13 -11.97 8.27
N SER A 183 5.63 -10.88 7.70
CA SER A 183 4.67 -9.98 8.35
C SER A 183 3.20 -10.36 8.07
N GLY A 184 2.94 -11.45 7.35
CA GLY A 184 1.58 -11.88 6.98
C GLY A 184 0.89 -10.97 5.96
N ILE A 185 1.64 -10.13 5.24
CA ILE A 185 1.10 -9.20 4.25
C ILE A 185 1.06 -9.89 2.88
N PRO A 186 -0.14 -10.12 2.31
CA PRO A 186 -0.28 -10.81 1.04
C PRO A 186 0.02 -9.90 -0.16
N SER A 187 0.14 -10.53 -1.31
CA SER A 187 0.20 -9.85 -2.61
C SER A 187 -0.68 -10.59 -3.61
N ILE A 188 -1.35 -9.85 -4.50
CA ILE A 188 -2.09 -10.40 -5.62
C ILE A 188 -1.29 -10.13 -6.89
N TYR A 189 -1.04 -11.18 -7.64
CA TYR A 189 -0.36 -11.16 -8.93
C TYR A 189 -1.33 -11.54 -10.05
N ASN A 190 -0.93 -11.40 -11.30
CA ASN A 190 -1.78 -11.72 -12.45
C ASN A 190 -2.34 -13.15 -12.38
N GLU A 191 -1.52 -14.11 -11.97
CA GLU A 191 -1.87 -15.53 -11.87
C GLU A 191 -2.84 -15.84 -10.71
N THR A 192 -2.90 -14.96 -9.72
CA THR A 192 -3.71 -15.14 -8.50
C THR A 192 -4.94 -14.25 -8.43
N GLN A 193 -5.17 -13.39 -9.45
CA GLN A 193 -6.40 -12.62 -9.53
C GLN A 193 -7.63 -13.55 -9.56
N GLU A 194 -8.66 -13.16 -8.84
CA GLU A 194 -9.93 -13.89 -8.71
C GLU A 194 -9.84 -15.29 -8.08
N GLN A 195 -8.67 -15.70 -7.56
CA GLN A 195 -8.52 -17.01 -6.91
C GLN A 195 -9.00 -17.01 -5.46
N PHE A 196 -8.90 -15.88 -4.77
CA PHE A 196 -9.14 -15.79 -3.34
C PHE A 196 -10.28 -14.84 -2.99
N ILE A 197 -11.03 -15.18 -1.94
CA ILE A 197 -11.82 -14.19 -1.20
C ILE A 197 -10.91 -13.53 -0.14
N PRO A 198 -11.22 -12.31 0.32
CA PRO A 198 -10.35 -11.58 1.25
C PRO A 198 -9.96 -12.36 2.52
N GLN A 199 -10.90 -13.07 3.14
CA GLN A 199 -10.64 -13.84 4.36
C GLN A 199 -9.74 -15.07 4.13
N SER A 200 -9.72 -15.64 2.92
CA SER A 200 -8.84 -16.79 2.61
C SER A 200 -7.35 -16.47 2.69
N ILE A 201 -7.00 -15.19 2.65
CA ILE A 201 -5.63 -14.69 2.76
C ILE A 201 -5.48 -13.68 3.92
N ASN A 202 -6.34 -13.83 4.95
CA ASN A 202 -6.26 -13.11 6.21
C ASN A 202 -6.41 -11.58 6.12
N LEU A 203 -7.12 -11.04 5.13
CA LEU A 203 -7.31 -9.59 5.02
C LEU A 203 -8.11 -9.00 6.18
N ASP A 204 -8.97 -9.78 6.81
CA ASP A 204 -9.68 -9.43 8.03
C ASP A 204 -8.73 -9.33 9.24
N ILE A 205 -7.79 -10.26 9.36
CA ILE A 205 -6.82 -10.30 10.46
C ILE A 205 -5.86 -9.10 10.41
N ILE A 206 -5.40 -8.73 9.20
CA ILE A 206 -4.47 -7.58 9.03
C ILE A 206 -5.21 -6.23 8.96
N GLY A 207 -6.52 -6.19 9.25
CA GLY A 207 -7.31 -4.96 9.26
C GLY A 207 -7.55 -4.34 7.88
N ALA A 208 -7.49 -5.13 6.80
CA ALA A 208 -7.73 -4.67 5.44
C ALA A 208 -9.20 -4.74 5.00
N ILE A 209 -10.11 -5.13 5.91
CA ILE A 209 -11.55 -5.16 5.70
C ILE A 209 -12.24 -4.40 6.83
N ASN A 210 -13.14 -3.48 6.47
CA ASN A 210 -14.03 -2.85 7.43
C ASN A 210 -15.46 -3.35 7.21
N PHE A 211 -15.97 -4.15 8.15
CA PHE A 211 -17.33 -4.71 8.07
C PHE A 211 -18.45 -3.72 8.45
N LYS A 212 -18.08 -2.54 8.96
CA LYS A 212 -19.02 -1.50 9.38
C LYS A 212 -19.16 -0.35 8.39
N LYS A 213 -18.33 -0.32 7.35
CA LYS A 213 -18.38 0.70 6.30
C LYS A 213 -19.60 0.52 5.37
N GLY A 214 -19.86 1.52 4.54
CA GLY A 214 -20.88 1.47 3.47
C GLY A 214 -20.57 0.45 2.37
N CYS A 215 -21.49 0.32 1.41
CA CYS A 215 -21.42 -0.68 0.34
C CYS A 215 -20.18 -0.52 -0.55
N TYR A 216 -19.66 -1.66 -1.00
CA TYR A 216 -18.62 -1.76 -2.03
C TYR A 216 -18.81 -3.02 -2.88
N THR A 217 -18.15 -3.07 -4.03
CA THR A 217 -18.26 -4.21 -4.96
C THR A 217 -17.82 -5.52 -4.31
N GLY A 218 -18.70 -6.54 -4.31
CA GLY A 218 -18.44 -7.87 -3.75
C GLY A 218 -18.66 -7.99 -2.23
N GLN A 219 -19.13 -6.93 -1.56
CA GLN A 219 -19.33 -6.89 -0.11
C GLN A 219 -20.25 -8.01 0.40
N GLU A 220 -21.32 -8.34 -0.34
CA GLU A 220 -22.28 -9.35 0.10
C GLU A 220 -21.61 -10.70 0.42
N ILE A 221 -20.75 -11.17 -0.48
CA ILE A 221 -20.03 -12.44 -0.29
C ILE A 221 -19.01 -12.31 0.85
N VAL A 222 -18.28 -11.20 0.93
CA VAL A 222 -17.30 -10.95 1.99
C VAL A 222 -17.97 -10.89 3.36
N ALA A 223 -19.07 -10.15 3.49
CA ALA A 223 -19.83 -10.05 4.74
C ALA A 223 -20.49 -11.39 5.12
N ARG A 224 -21.10 -12.10 4.15
CA ARG A 224 -21.69 -13.42 4.37
C ARG A 224 -20.67 -14.42 4.91
N THR A 225 -19.46 -14.42 4.35
CA THR A 225 -18.37 -15.30 4.84
C THR A 225 -17.98 -14.97 6.27
N HIS A 226 -17.97 -13.68 6.64
CA HIS A 226 -17.65 -13.25 8.00
C HIS A 226 -18.71 -13.68 9.04
N TYR A 227 -20.00 -13.47 8.70
CA TYR A 227 -21.09 -13.68 9.67
C TYR A 227 -21.67 -15.10 9.67
N LEU A 228 -21.63 -15.82 8.55
CA LEU A 228 -22.36 -17.09 8.38
C LEU A 228 -21.48 -18.28 8.02
N GLY A 229 -20.22 -18.12 7.69
CA GLY A 229 -19.41 -19.22 7.20
C GLY A 229 -17.92 -19.09 7.39
N LYS A 230 -17.25 -20.24 7.38
CA LYS A 230 -15.79 -20.31 7.26
C LYS A 230 -15.43 -20.28 5.77
N PRO A 231 -14.36 -19.57 5.38
CA PRO A 231 -13.83 -19.69 4.02
C PRO A 231 -13.39 -21.14 3.79
N LYS A 232 -13.74 -21.68 2.62
CA LYS A 232 -13.28 -23.01 2.17
C LYS A 232 -11.89 -22.88 1.58
#